data_b09d476946469b66d3450d3115e2a9a8
#
_entry.id   b09d476946469b66d3450d3115e2a9a8
#
_cell.length_a   1.000
_cell.length_b   1.000
_cell.length_c   1.000
_cell.angle_alpha   90.00
_cell.angle_beta   90.00
_cell.angle_gamma   90.00
#
_symmetry.space_group_name_H-M   'P 1'
#
loop_
_entity.id
_entity.type
_entity.pdbx_description
1 polymer ?
#
loop_
_entity_poly.entity_id
_entity_poly.type
_entity_poly.pdbx_seq_one_letter_code
_entity_poly.pdbx_strand_id
1 'polypeptide(L)'
;MKRMLIGIIAALVLFSCGQSYEETKRQTRAQRLRQAREDSAALKVAVMPTLDCLPVYLAKDHHLFDTVVDIRLKHFTAQMDVDTALMNKRVEVGVTDLVRAERMKHQGDSLRYLTATNAYWQLVTNRGARIMDLKHLDDKMLAMTRYSVTDLLGDMVVDSAKVKPERVFRIQINDVHVRLKMLENNEMDALLLTEPQAAQARMLKHRVIFDTRKQDIQMGAFVVRGKGMDDKNRQRQLKAFCEGYNRACDSLNHYGVRQYRNLVKKYCKVKDAAIDTIPKDLKFSRIVPPRKQDIDMAKKWLGKK
;
A
#
# COMPACT_ATOMS: atom_id res chain seq x y z
N MET A 1 -49.93 9.16 51.15
CA MET A 1 -48.93 9.73 50.20
C MET A 1 -47.81 8.75 49.84
N LYS A 2 -47.14 8.01 50.76
CA LYS A 2 -46.07 7.06 50.38
C LYS A 2 -46.51 5.91 49.48
N ARG A 3 -47.73 5.39 49.53
CA ARG A 3 -48.20 4.29 48.67
C ARG A 3 -48.54 4.75 47.24
N MET A 4 -48.86 6.01 47.04
CA MET A 4 -49.12 6.58 45.72
C MET A 4 -47.82 6.86 44.94
N LEU A 5 -46.75 7.23 45.65
CA LEU A 5 -45.43 7.46 45.02
C LEU A 5 -44.79 6.17 44.51
N ILE A 6 -44.99 5.04 45.19
CA ILE A 6 -44.47 3.72 44.81
C ILE A 6 -45.15 3.22 43.52
N GLY A 7 -46.46 3.50 43.34
CA GLY A 7 -47.20 3.16 42.11
C GLY A 7 -46.74 3.93 40.88
N ILE A 8 -46.36 5.21 41.05
CA ILE A 8 -45.86 6.04 39.92
C ILE A 8 -44.43 5.63 39.49
N ILE A 9 -43.58 5.24 40.45
CA ILE A 9 -42.23 4.74 40.13
C ILE A 9 -42.30 3.38 39.46
N ALA A 10 -43.20 2.47 39.86
CA ALA A 10 -43.40 1.18 39.19
C ALA A 10 -43.97 1.32 37.77
N ALA A 11 -44.83 2.31 37.48
CA ALA A 11 -45.35 2.59 36.16
C ALA A 11 -44.27 3.17 35.21
N LEU A 12 -43.33 3.97 35.73
CA LEU A 12 -42.22 4.51 34.93
C LEU A 12 -41.19 3.46 34.51
N VAL A 13 -41.03 2.37 35.23
CA VAL A 13 -40.12 1.28 34.90
C VAL A 13 -40.69 0.36 33.79
N LEU A 14 -42.03 0.34 33.62
CA LEU A 14 -42.68 -0.47 32.58
C LEU A 14 -42.68 0.22 31.17
N PHE A 15 -42.33 1.50 31.10
CA PHE A 15 -42.15 2.23 29.83
C PHE A 15 -40.70 2.24 29.30
N SER A 16 -39.79 1.50 29.91
CA SER A 16 -38.53 1.14 29.28
C SER A 16 -38.83 0.15 28.14
N CYS A 17 -39.33 0.67 27.04
CA CYS A 17 -39.52 -0.06 25.80
C CYS A 17 -38.15 -0.52 25.28
N GLY A 18 -37.68 -1.66 25.82
CA GLY A 18 -36.62 -2.44 25.14
C GLY A 18 -37.16 -2.83 23.78
N GLN A 19 -36.50 -2.34 22.74
CA GLN A 19 -36.81 -2.82 21.39
C GLN A 19 -36.82 -4.34 21.39
N SER A 20 -37.88 -4.94 20.84
CA SER A 20 -37.98 -6.39 20.72
C SER A 20 -36.72 -6.95 20.08
N TYR A 21 -36.20 -8.09 20.54
CA TYR A 21 -35.04 -8.77 19.93
C TYR A 21 -35.19 -8.88 18.41
N GLU A 22 -36.37 -9.20 17.93
CA GLU A 22 -36.68 -9.29 16.49
C GLU A 22 -36.60 -7.92 15.79
N GLU A 23 -37.02 -6.85 16.44
CA GLU A 23 -36.90 -5.48 15.92
C GLU A 23 -35.43 -5.03 15.84
N THR A 24 -34.65 -5.28 16.87
CA THR A 24 -33.20 -5.03 16.91
C THR A 24 -32.47 -5.83 15.81
N LYS A 25 -32.84 -7.10 15.63
CA LYS A 25 -32.30 -7.98 14.59
C LYS A 25 -32.66 -7.49 13.20
N ARG A 26 -33.90 -7.05 12.98
CA ARG A 26 -34.35 -6.46 11.68
C ARG A 26 -33.62 -5.17 11.38
N GLN A 27 -33.49 -4.25 12.35
CA GLN A 27 -32.74 -3.00 12.20
C GLN A 27 -31.27 -3.24 11.91
N THR A 28 -30.62 -4.16 12.63
CA THR A 28 -29.22 -4.54 12.39
C THR A 28 -29.03 -5.14 10.99
N ARG A 29 -29.97 -6.00 10.54
CA ARG A 29 -29.92 -6.56 9.18
C ARG A 29 -30.13 -5.48 8.13
N ALA A 30 -31.09 -4.59 8.29
CA ALA A 30 -31.35 -3.48 7.37
C ALA A 30 -30.15 -2.52 7.30
N GLN A 31 -29.56 -2.20 8.44
CA GLN A 31 -28.34 -1.38 8.52
C GLN A 31 -27.15 -2.04 7.80
N ARG A 32 -26.92 -3.34 8.02
CA ARG A 32 -25.86 -4.10 7.32
C ARG A 32 -26.08 -4.12 5.81
N LEU A 33 -27.33 -4.31 5.35
CA LEU A 33 -27.66 -4.28 3.92
C LEU A 33 -27.44 -2.89 3.32
N ARG A 34 -27.82 -1.83 4.03
CA ARG A 34 -27.56 -0.45 3.61
C ARG A 34 -26.06 -0.17 3.50
N GLN A 35 -25.30 -0.50 4.54
CA GLN A 35 -23.83 -0.37 4.53
C GLN A 35 -23.18 -1.17 3.40
N ALA A 36 -23.65 -2.39 3.14
CA ALA A 36 -23.13 -3.20 2.03
C ALA A 36 -23.44 -2.58 0.66
N ARG A 37 -24.63 -2.00 0.47
CA ARG A 37 -24.99 -1.26 -0.77
C ARG A 37 -24.13 0.00 -0.94
N GLU A 38 -23.97 0.80 0.10
CA GLU A 38 -23.12 1.99 0.09
C GLU A 38 -21.66 1.63 -0.19
N ASP A 39 -21.14 0.55 0.46
CA ASP A 39 -19.76 0.07 0.21
C ASP A 39 -19.61 -0.48 -1.22
N SER A 40 -20.64 -1.11 -1.79
CA SER A 40 -20.59 -1.57 -3.18
C SER A 40 -20.68 -0.44 -4.21
N ALA A 41 -21.34 0.67 -3.88
CA ALA A 41 -21.45 1.84 -4.75
C ALA A 41 -20.18 2.70 -4.74
N ALA A 42 -19.40 2.69 -3.65
CA ALA A 42 -18.17 3.45 -3.52
C ALA A 42 -17.05 2.93 -4.45
N LEU A 43 -16.11 3.81 -4.84
CA LEU A 43 -14.83 3.40 -5.43
C LEU A 43 -13.87 3.04 -4.29
N LYS A 44 -13.57 1.76 -4.16
CA LYS A 44 -12.65 1.27 -3.13
C LYS A 44 -11.23 1.21 -3.68
N VAL A 45 -10.30 1.85 -2.97
CA VAL A 45 -8.89 1.97 -3.34
C VAL A 45 -8.04 1.26 -2.29
N ALA A 46 -7.36 0.20 -2.69
CA ALA A 46 -6.38 -0.48 -1.85
C ALA A 46 -5.07 0.32 -1.81
N VAL A 47 -4.60 0.61 -0.61
CA VAL A 47 -3.40 1.43 -0.35
C VAL A 47 -2.47 0.73 0.63
N MET A 48 -1.17 1.01 0.52
CA MET A 48 -0.10 0.50 1.37
C MET A 48 0.53 1.62 2.20
N PRO A 49 1.16 1.33 3.35
CA PRO A 49 1.81 2.33 4.20
C PRO A 49 3.16 2.78 3.60
N THR A 50 3.16 3.19 2.34
CA THR A 50 4.32 3.57 1.55
C THR A 50 4.13 4.95 0.92
N LEU A 51 5.23 5.66 0.59
CA LEU A 51 5.14 7.04 0.12
C LEU A 51 4.51 7.17 -1.27
N ASP A 52 4.53 6.15 -2.08
CA ASP A 52 3.85 6.15 -3.37
C ASP A 52 2.31 6.21 -3.23
N CYS A 53 1.78 5.86 -2.04
CA CYS A 53 0.37 6.07 -1.68
C CYS A 53 0.10 7.45 -1.06
N LEU A 54 1.12 8.26 -0.75
CA LEU A 54 0.94 9.55 -0.09
C LEU A 54 0.02 10.51 -0.86
N PRO A 55 0.06 10.60 -2.22
CA PRO A 55 -0.90 11.41 -2.95
C PRO A 55 -2.36 11.01 -2.68
N VAL A 56 -2.64 9.71 -2.56
CA VAL A 56 -4.00 9.20 -2.26
C VAL A 56 -4.41 9.56 -0.84
N TYR A 57 -3.51 9.44 0.13
CA TYR A 57 -3.77 9.84 1.51
C TYR A 57 -4.02 11.34 1.64
N LEU A 58 -3.19 12.15 0.98
CA LEU A 58 -3.34 13.60 0.96
C LEU A 58 -4.67 13.99 0.32
N ALA A 59 -5.01 13.39 -0.83
CA ALA A 59 -6.25 13.68 -1.52
C ALA A 59 -7.48 13.33 -0.66
N LYS A 60 -7.42 12.24 0.13
CA LYS A 60 -8.50 11.86 1.03
C LYS A 60 -8.62 12.79 2.23
N ASP A 61 -7.52 13.05 2.95
CA ASP A 61 -7.54 13.83 4.19
C ASP A 61 -7.78 15.33 3.96
N HIS A 62 -7.35 15.86 2.82
CA HIS A 62 -7.54 17.26 2.44
C HIS A 62 -8.74 17.48 1.51
N HIS A 63 -9.63 16.48 1.39
CA HIS A 63 -10.86 16.57 0.59
C HIS A 63 -10.62 17.02 -0.86
N LEU A 64 -9.50 16.54 -1.47
CA LEU A 64 -9.18 16.88 -2.87
C LEU A 64 -9.96 16.04 -3.88
N PHE A 65 -10.62 14.97 -3.46
CA PHE A 65 -11.57 14.25 -4.31
C PHE A 65 -12.88 15.05 -4.43
N ASP A 66 -13.56 14.91 -5.58
CA ASP A 66 -14.89 15.48 -5.76
C ASP A 66 -15.84 14.95 -4.66
N THR A 67 -16.53 15.86 -3.96
CA THR A 67 -17.44 15.52 -2.86
C THR A 67 -18.67 14.74 -3.29
N VAL A 68 -19.01 14.75 -4.58
CA VAL A 68 -20.16 14.01 -5.14
C VAL A 68 -19.85 12.52 -5.34
N VAL A 69 -18.58 12.11 -5.24
CA VAL A 69 -18.16 10.72 -5.38
C VAL A 69 -17.68 10.14 -4.04
N ASP A 70 -18.13 8.92 -3.74
CA ASP A 70 -17.65 8.20 -2.55
C ASP A 70 -16.40 7.38 -2.93
N ILE A 71 -15.23 7.82 -2.42
CA ILE A 71 -13.95 7.13 -2.56
C ILE A 71 -13.52 6.65 -1.17
N ARG A 72 -13.39 5.33 -1.02
CA ARG A 72 -13.04 4.69 0.25
C ARG A 72 -11.68 4.01 0.17
N LEU A 73 -10.80 4.33 1.11
CA LEU A 73 -9.49 3.68 1.21
C LEU A 73 -9.61 2.38 2.00
N LYS A 74 -9.02 1.31 1.47
CA LYS A 74 -8.84 0.03 2.15
C LYS A 74 -7.33 -0.16 2.40
N HIS A 75 -6.95 -0.19 3.67
CA HIS A 75 -5.56 -0.20 4.10
C HIS A 75 -5.04 -1.63 4.22
N PHE A 76 -3.88 -1.89 3.65
CA PHE A 76 -3.17 -3.16 3.72
C PHE A 76 -1.72 -2.91 4.12
N THR A 77 -1.05 -3.90 4.70
CA THR A 77 0.37 -3.84 5.06
C THR A 77 1.21 -4.86 4.29
N ALA A 78 0.53 -5.80 3.62
CA ALA A 78 1.15 -6.78 2.74
C ALA A 78 0.61 -6.65 1.32
N GLN A 79 1.51 -6.61 0.33
CA GLN A 79 1.15 -6.46 -1.08
C GLN A 79 0.25 -7.62 -1.57
N MET A 80 0.47 -8.83 -1.07
CA MET A 80 -0.36 -10.00 -1.43
C MET A 80 -1.84 -9.82 -1.06
N ASP A 81 -2.13 -9.08 0.00
CA ASP A 81 -3.50 -8.81 0.43
C ASP A 81 -4.19 -7.81 -0.51
N VAL A 82 -3.42 -6.84 -1.05
CA VAL A 82 -3.91 -5.93 -2.09
C VAL A 82 -4.27 -6.71 -3.35
N ASP A 83 -3.39 -7.61 -3.81
CA ASP A 83 -3.65 -8.45 -4.98
C ASP A 83 -4.89 -9.32 -4.77
N THR A 84 -4.98 -9.98 -3.62
CA THR A 84 -6.15 -10.79 -3.26
C THR A 84 -7.44 -9.96 -3.23
N ALA A 85 -7.37 -8.70 -2.78
CA ALA A 85 -8.51 -7.80 -2.76
C ALA A 85 -8.94 -7.39 -4.18
N LEU A 86 -7.98 -7.18 -5.09
CA LEU A 86 -8.24 -6.88 -6.51
C LEU A 86 -8.86 -8.09 -7.22
N MET A 87 -8.22 -9.26 -7.12
CA MET A 87 -8.68 -10.52 -7.75
C MET A 87 -10.08 -10.92 -7.27
N ASN A 88 -10.34 -10.82 -5.96
CA ASN A 88 -11.64 -11.13 -5.35
C ASN A 88 -12.66 -9.99 -5.47
N LYS A 89 -12.40 -8.96 -6.27
CA LYS A 89 -13.32 -7.83 -6.55
C LYS A 89 -13.74 -7.07 -5.29
N ARG A 90 -12.93 -7.09 -4.24
CA ARG A 90 -13.18 -6.33 -2.99
C ARG A 90 -12.80 -4.86 -3.10
N VAL A 91 -11.92 -4.53 -4.05
CA VAL A 91 -11.50 -3.17 -4.40
C VAL A 91 -11.49 -2.98 -5.91
N GLU A 92 -11.66 -1.76 -6.37
CA GLU A 92 -11.65 -1.39 -7.79
C GLU A 92 -10.28 -0.93 -8.26
N VAL A 93 -9.55 -0.22 -7.39
CA VAL A 93 -8.21 0.32 -7.66
C VAL A 93 -7.25 -0.20 -6.59
N GLY A 94 -6.01 -0.44 -6.93
CA GLY A 94 -4.99 -0.86 -5.96
C GLY A 94 -3.58 -0.45 -6.35
N VAL A 95 -2.77 -0.11 -5.34
CA VAL A 95 -1.33 0.04 -5.51
C VAL A 95 -0.68 -1.33 -5.69
N THR A 96 0.26 -1.45 -6.61
CA THR A 96 0.98 -2.69 -6.87
C THR A 96 2.34 -2.40 -7.52
N ASP A 97 3.11 -3.44 -7.81
CA ASP A 97 4.27 -3.35 -8.68
C ASP A 97 4.00 -4.02 -10.04
N LEU A 98 4.82 -3.69 -11.04
CA LEU A 98 4.63 -4.18 -12.41
C LEU A 98 4.76 -5.70 -12.52
N VAL A 99 5.59 -6.35 -11.70
CA VAL A 99 5.75 -7.81 -11.69
C VAL A 99 4.44 -8.47 -11.26
N ARG A 100 3.86 -7.99 -10.17
CA ARG A 100 2.60 -8.53 -9.64
C ARG A 100 1.44 -8.21 -10.57
N ALA A 101 1.40 -7.00 -11.13
CA ALA A 101 0.37 -6.61 -12.09
C ALA A 101 0.38 -7.53 -13.33
N GLU A 102 1.56 -7.77 -13.93
CA GLU A 102 1.67 -8.66 -15.08
C GLU A 102 1.38 -10.12 -14.72
N ARG A 103 1.76 -10.57 -13.52
CA ARG A 103 1.40 -11.90 -13.02
C ARG A 103 -0.11 -12.08 -12.91
N MET A 104 -0.83 -11.13 -12.30
CA MET A 104 -2.30 -11.17 -12.20
C MET A 104 -2.95 -11.18 -13.59
N LYS A 105 -2.46 -10.36 -14.53
CA LYS A 105 -2.94 -10.38 -15.92
C LYS A 105 -2.73 -11.73 -16.59
N HIS A 106 -1.57 -12.34 -16.39
CA HIS A 106 -1.25 -13.67 -16.92
C HIS A 106 -2.16 -14.76 -16.32
N GLN A 107 -2.61 -14.58 -15.09
CA GLN A 107 -3.58 -15.47 -14.43
C GLN A 107 -5.05 -15.23 -14.88
N GLY A 108 -5.28 -14.33 -15.83
CA GLY A 108 -6.59 -14.06 -16.42
C GLY A 108 -7.33 -12.88 -15.83
N ASP A 109 -6.71 -12.12 -14.90
CA ASP A 109 -7.35 -10.92 -14.37
C ASP A 109 -7.31 -9.77 -15.37
N SER A 110 -8.47 -9.17 -15.59
CA SER A 110 -8.58 -7.96 -16.40
C SER A 110 -8.15 -6.75 -15.58
N LEU A 111 -6.88 -6.36 -15.70
CA LEU A 111 -6.31 -5.18 -15.05
C LEU A 111 -5.79 -4.20 -16.09
N ARG A 112 -6.00 -2.91 -15.83
CA ARG A 112 -5.41 -1.80 -16.60
C ARG A 112 -4.48 -1.00 -15.69
N TYR A 113 -3.36 -0.54 -16.21
CA TYR A 113 -2.53 0.45 -15.52
C TYR A 113 -3.27 1.78 -15.47
N LEU A 114 -3.39 2.33 -14.26
CA LEU A 114 -3.95 3.66 -14.04
C LEU A 114 -2.85 4.71 -14.06
N THR A 115 -1.77 4.48 -13.34
CA THR A 115 -0.60 5.35 -13.32
C THR A 115 0.64 4.60 -12.83
N ALA A 116 1.81 5.03 -13.27
CA ALA A 116 3.06 4.74 -12.57
C ALA A 116 3.08 5.49 -11.22
N THR A 117 3.82 4.98 -10.26
CA THR A 117 4.10 5.68 -8.99
C THR A 117 5.59 5.99 -8.87
N ASN A 118 5.93 6.86 -7.93
CA ASN A 118 7.33 7.18 -7.63
C ASN A 118 7.99 6.17 -6.68
N ALA A 119 7.40 4.99 -6.50
CA ALA A 119 8.01 3.95 -5.67
C ALA A 119 9.37 3.55 -6.22
N TYR A 120 10.35 3.49 -5.33
CA TYR A 120 11.66 2.94 -5.59
C TYR A 120 12.09 2.05 -4.44
N TRP A 121 12.95 1.11 -4.72
CA TRP A 121 13.40 0.12 -3.74
C TRP A 121 14.89 0.28 -3.49
N GLN A 122 15.24 0.13 -2.22
CA GLN A 122 16.62 0.08 -1.75
C GLN A 122 16.89 -1.27 -1.11
N LEU A 123 18.00 -1.91 -1.47
CA LEU A 123 18.53 -3.03 -0.71
C LEU A 123 19.27 -2.48 0.49
N VAL A 124 18.69 -2.72 1.65
CA VAL A 124 19.20 -2.27 2.94
C VAL A 124 19.79 -3.46 3.68
N THR A 125 21.00 -3.30 4.18
CA THR A 125 21.72 -4.35 4.94
C THR A 125 21.78 -3.98 6.41
N ASN A 126 21.68 -4.99 7.26
CA ASN A 126 21.82 -4.83 8.69
C ASN A 126 23.21 -4.27 9.03
N ARG A 127 23.24 -3.23 9.86
CA ARG A 127 24.51 -2.60 10.27
C ARG A 127 25.46 -3.55 10.98
N GLY A 128 24.93 -4.57 11.69
CA GLY A 128 25.71 -5.61 12.38
C GLY A 128 26.23 -6.72 11.46
N ALA A 129 25.57 -6.94 10.30
CA ALA A 129 25.94 -8.01 9.38
C ALA A 129 27.22 -7.73 8.56
N ARG A 130 27.76 -6.51 8.63
CA ARG A 130 29.00 -6.07 7.93
C ARG A 130 28.97 -6.26 6.41
N ILE A 131 27.78 -6.23 5.82
CA ILE A 131 27.58 -6.32 4.37
C ILE A 131 27.80 -4.94 3.76
N MET A 132 28.92 -4.77 3.04
CA MET A 132 29.39 -3.49 2.52
C MET A 132 29.07 -3.31 1.02
N ASP A 133 28.98 -4.41 0.28
CA ASP A 133 28.66 -4.49 -1.13
C ASP A 133 27.88 -5.78 -1.45
N LEU A 134 27.47 -5.95 -2.72
CA LEU A 134 26.66 -7.09 -3.13
C LEU A 134 27.34 -8.44 -2.97
N LYS A 135 28.67 -8.53 -3.08
CA LYS A 135 29.42 -9.79 -2.96
C LYS A 135 29.32 -10.38 -1.56
N HIS A 136 29.11 -9.53 -0.53
CA HIS A 136 28.94 -9.97 0.84
C HIS A 136 27.54 -10.56 1.13
N LEU A 137 26.69 -10.74 0.12
CA LEU A 137 25.40 -11.44 0.23
C LEU A 137 25.58 -12.97 0.26
N ASP A 138 26.78 -13.48 -0.02
CA ASP A 138 27.10 -14.90 0.08
C ASP A 138 26.86 -15.40 1.51
N ASP A 139 26.11 -16.48 1.64
CA ASP A 139 25.71 -17.07 2.92
C ASP A 139 24.90 -16.11 3.83
N LYS A 140 24.02 -15.29 3.22
CA LYS A 140 23.19 -14.30 3.92
C LYS A 140 21.70 -14.47 3.64
N MET A 141 20.89 -14.02 4.60
CA MET A 141 19.44 -13.97 4.48
C MET A 141 19.00 -12.69 3.75
N LEU A 142 18.21 -12.84 2.68
CA LEU A 142 17.61 -11.76 1.92
C LEU A 142 16.08 -11.82 2.01
N ALA A 143 15.48 -10.87 2.71
CA ALA A 143 14.02 -10.78 2.78
C ALA A 143 13.41 -10.18 1.50
N MET A 144 12.41 -10.85 0.96
CA MET A 144 11.70 -10.45 -0.25
C MET A 144 10.26 -10.99 -0.23
N THR A 145 9.46 -10.69 -1.24
CA THR A 145 8.16 -11.31 -1.51
C THR A 145 8.22 -12.00 -2.88
N ARG A 146 7.89 -13.29 -2.93
CA ARG A 146 7.91 -14.07 -4.18
C ARG A 146 6.99 -13.46 -5.24
N TYR A 147 7.43 -13.52 -6.50
CA TYR A 147 6.70 -13.01 -7.66
C TYR A 147 6.33 -11.53 -7.53
N SER A 148 7.22 -10.73 -6.99
CA SER A 148 7.10 -9.27 -6.88
C SER A 148 8.36 -8.58 -7.39
N VAL A 149 8.32 -7.26 -7.44
CA VAL A 149 9.52 -6.46 -7.72
C VAL A 149 10.68 -6.81 -6.79
N THR A 150 10.41 -7.15 -5.51
CA THR A 150 11.49 -7.49 -4.57
C THR A 150 12.12 -8.85 -4.86
N ASP A 151 11.41 -9.77 -5.51
CA ASP A 151 11.97 -11.04 -6.01
C ASP A 151 12.82 -10.81 -7.26
N LEU A 152 12.30 -10.02 -8.23
CA LEU A 152 13.04 -9.61 -9.42
C LEU A 152 14.35 -8.90 -9.05
N LEU A 153 14.28 -7.92 -8.15
CA LEU A 153 15.46 -7.19 -7.68
C LEU A 153 16.42 -8.10 -6.89
N GLY A 154 15.89 -9.08 -6.15
CA GLY A 154 16.68 -10.12 -5.49
C GLY A 154 17.52 -10.93 -6.49
N ASP A 155 16.93 -11.35 -7.62
CA ASP A 155 17.68 -12.01 -8.70
C ASP A 155 18.75 -11.08 -9.26
N MET A 156 18.38 -9.84 -9.60
CA MET A 156 19.32 -8.87 -10.18
C MET A 156 20.53 -8.60 -9.29
N VAL A 157 20.35 -8.45 -7.98
CA VAL A 157 21.48 -8.17 -7.07
C VAL A 157 22.35 -9.39 -6.88
N VAL A 158 21.79 -10.60 -6.85
CA VAL A 158 22.55 -11.86 -6.75
C VAL A 158 23.37 -12.09 -8.01
N ASP A 159 22.76 -11.88 -9.19
CA ASP A 159 23.47 -12.01 -10.48
C ASP A 159 24.58 -10.96 -10.60
N SER A 160 24.34 -9.71 -10.20
CA SER A 160 25.33 -8.63 -10.19
C SER A 160 26.49 -8.88 -9.23
N ALA A 161 26.20 -9.54 -8.11
CA ALA A 161 27.18 -9.95 -7.12
C ALA A 161 28.08 -11.10 -7.60
N LYS A 162 27.64 -11.84 -8.63
CA LYS A 162 28.23 -13.11 -9.08
C LYS A 162 28.29 -14.15 -7.94
N VAL A 163 27.34 -14.10 -7.04
CA VAL A 163 27.13 -15.08 -5.96
C VAL A 163 26.22 -16.18 -6.49
N LYS A 164 26.49 -17.43 -6.10
CA LYS A 164 25.61 -18.54 -6.48
C LYS A 164 24.23 -18.36 -5.83
N PRO A 165 23.12 -18.44 -6.59
CA PRO A 165 21.77 -18.17 -6.06
C PRO A 165 21.40 -19.01 -4.83
N GLU A 166 21.85 -20.26 -4.76
CA GLU A 166 21.62 -21.19 -3.64
C GLU A 166 22.36 -20.79 -2.35
N ARG A 167 23.32 -19.88 -2.44
CA ARG A 167 24.05 -19.36 -1.29
C ARG A 167 23.46 -18.07 -0.71
N VAL A 168 22.34 -17.60 -1.26
CA VAL A 168 21.57 -16.49 -0.71
C VAL A 168 20.21 -17.00 -0.24
N PHE A 169 20.00 -17.03 1.08
CA PHE A 169 18.79 -17.58 1.68
C PHE A 169 17.64 -16.57 1.54
N ARG A 170 16.72 -16.83 0.62
CA ARG A 170 15.57 -15.96 0.35
C ARG A 170 14.44 -16.24 1.31
N ILE A 171 14.13 -15.28 2.14
CA ILE A 171 13.09 -15.36 3.17
C ILE A 171 11.87 -14.55 2.72
N GLN A 172 10.73 -15.21 2.60
CA GLN A 172 9.49 -14.54 2.22
C GLN A 172 8.87 -13.81 3.41
N ILE A 173 8.85 -12.47 3.35
CA ILE A 173 8.21 -11.61 4.34
C ILE A 173 7.35 -10.59 3.59
N ASN A 174 6.03 -10.72 3.69
CA ASN A 174 5.09 -9.95 2.88
C ASN A 174 4.74 -8.59 3.49
N ASP A 175 4.65 -8.51 4.81
CA ASP A 175 4.31 -7.28 5.53
C ASP A 175 5.52 -6.34 5.62
N VAL A 176 5.33 -5.08 5.19
CA VAL A 176 6.41 -4.08 5.13
C VAL A 176 6.89 -3.64 6.51
N HIS A 177 6.01 -3.64 7.52
CA HIS A 177 6.38 -3.28 8.90
C HIS A 177 7.14 -4.42 9.58
N VAL A 178 6.68 -5.68 9.37
CA VAL A 178 7.39 -6.87 9.86
C VAL A 178 8.80 -6.91 9.28
N ARG A 179 8.93 -6.65 7.96
CA ARG A 179 10.21 -6.61 7.28
C ARG A 179 11.17 -5.59 7.91
N LEU A 180 10.69 -4.36 8.15
CA LEU A 180 11.48 -3.34 8.83
C LEU A 180 11.84 -3.75 10.26
N LYS A 181 10.87 -4.32 10.99
CA LYS A 181 11.07 -4.75 12.38
C LYS A 181 12.15 -5.83 12.51
N MET A 182 12.17 -6.80 11.60
CA MET A 182 13.19 -7.84 11.57
C MET A 182 14.60 -7.28 11.33
N LEU A 183 14.71 -6.22 10.51
CA LEU A 183 15.99 -5.51 10.36
C LEU A 183 16.40 -4.80 11.67
N GLU A 184 15.45 -4.12 12.31
CA GLU A 184 15.68 -3.41 13.58
C GLU A 184 16.11 -4.36 14.70
N ASN A 185 15.56 -5.56 14.74
CA ASN A 185 15.83 -6.59 15.73
C ASN A 185 17.10 -7.43 15.41
N ASN A 186 17.80 -7.15 14.31
CA ASN A 186 18.93 -7.96 13.81
C ASN A 186 18.56 -9.41 13.45
N GLU A 187 17.31 -9.66 13.05
CA GLU A 187 16.80 -10.97 12.64
C GLU A 187 16.95 -11.23 11.13
N MET A 188 17.45 -10.25 10.38
CA MET A 188 17.61 -10.30 8.93
C MET A 188 18.90 -9.58 8.51
N ASP A 189 19.65 -10.18 7.57
CA ASP A 189 20.90 -9.62 7.08
C ASP A 189 20.68 -8.50 6.05
N ALA A 190 19.78 -8.73 5.10
CA ALA A 190 19.47 -7.81 4.03
C ALA A 190 17.99 -7.88 3.65
N LEU A 191 17.43 -6.77 3.17
CA LEU A 191 16.06 -6.71 2.71
C LEU A 191 15.79 -5.52 1.78
N LEU A 192 14.78 -5.67 0.94
CA LEU A 192 14.34 -4.62 0.02
C LEU A 192 13.21 -3.82 0.66
N LEU A 193 13.43 -2.51 0.81
CA LEU A 193 12.46 -1.55 1.34
C LEU A 193 12.20 -0.43 0.33
N THR A 194 10.99 0.13 0.40
CA THR A 194 10.65 1.42 -0.21
C THR A 194 10.48 2.49 0.87
N GLU A 195 10.23 3.74 0.47
CA GLU A 195 9.99 4.82 1.42
C GLU A 195 8.59 4.71 2.06
N PRO A 196 8.42 5.11 3.31
CA PRO A 196 9.40 5.70 4.23
C PRO A 196 10.13 4.68 5.11
N GLN A 197 9.90 3.37 4.94
CA GLN A 197 10.57 2.33 5.74
C GLN A 197 12.09 2.33 5.48
N ALA A 198 12.51 2.59 4.24
CA ALA A 198 13.92 2.76 3.91
C ALA A 198 14.54 3.97 4.63
N ALA A 199 13.79 5.08 4.74
CA ALA A 199 14.22 6.24 5.53
C ALA A 199 14.45 5.89 7.00
N GLN A 200 13.55 5.12 7.62
CA GLN A 200 13.72 4.68 9.00
C GLN A 200 14.93 3.75 9.16
N ALA A 201 15.17 2.87 8.23
CA ALA A 201 16.35 2.01 8.23
C ALA A 201 17.65 2.84 8.12
N ARG A 202 17.70 3.84 7.23
CA ARG A 202 18.84 4.77 7.09
C ARG A 202 19.06 5.59 8.37
N MET A 203 17.98 6.09 8.99
CA MET A 203 18.05 6.81 10.27
C MET A 203 18.70 5.94 11.36
N LEU A 204 18.44 4.64 11.36
CA LEU A 204 19.03 3.66 12.27
C LEU A 204 20.45 3.19 11.84
N LYS A 205 21.04 3.88 10.84
CA LYS A 205 22.38 3.62 10.31
C LYS A 205 22.55 2.24 9.64
N HIS A 206 21.45 1.65 9.16
CA HIS A 206 21.53 0.51 8.24
C HIS A 206 22.02 1.00 6.88
N ARG A 207 22.78 0.16 6.18
CA ARG A 207 23.47 0.55 4.95
C ARG A 207 22.60 0.25 3.73
N VAL A 208 22.51 1.19 2.79
CA VAL A 208 21.95 0.96 1.45
C VAL A 208 23.10 0.57 0.51
N ILE A 209 23.00 -0.59 -0.12
CA ILE A 209 24.02 -1.10 -1.07
C ILE A 209 23.50 -1.21 -2.51
N PHE A 210 22.19 -1.02 -2.72
CA PHE A 210 21.57 -0.97 -4.04
C PHE A 210 20.35 -0.03 -3.99
N ASP A 211 20.11 0.71 -5.08
CA ASP A 211 18.98 1.65 -5.21
C ASP A 211 18.47 1.64 -6.66
N THR A 212 17.19 1.35 -6.86
CA THR A 212 16.59 1.27 -8.20
C THR A 212 16.60 2.59 -8.96
N ARG A 213 16.67 3.74 -8.27
CA ARG A 213 16.80 5.05 -8.93
C ARG A 213 18.13 5.17 -9.69
N LYS A 214 19.22 4.57 -9.15
CA LYS A 214 20.53 4.54 -9.79
C LYS A 214 20.59 3.58 -10.97
N GLN A 215 19.60 2.69 -11.10
CA GLN A 215 19.49 1.70 -12.16
C GLN A 215 18.44 2.09 -13.21
N ASP A 216 17.82 3.26 -13.08
CA ASP A 216 16.69 3.71 -13.91
C ASP A 216 15.54 2.69 -13.98
N ILE A 217 15.18 2.09 -12.84
CA ILE A 217 14.11 1.09 -12.73
C ILE A 217 12.91 1.70 -11.99
N GLN A 218 11.72 1.68 -12.62
CA GLN A 218 10.47 2.22 -12.09
C GLN A 218 9.38 1.13 -12.15
N MET A 219 9.12 0.48 -11.01
CA MET A 219 8.23 -0.68 -10.95
C MET A 219 6.92 -0.43 -10.22
N GLY A 220 6.73 0.71 -9.57
CA GLY A 220 5.51 1.00 -8.82
C GLY A 220 4.37 1.45 -9.73
N ALA A 221 3.15 0.99 -9.47
CA ALA A 221 1.96 1.38 -10.21
C ALA A 221 0.69 1.35 -9.37
N PHE A 222 -0.30 2.13 -9.76
CA PHE A 222 -1.71 1.85 -9.46
C PHE A 222 -2.34 1.15 -10.65
N VAL A 223 -3.14 0.13 -10.35
CA VAL A 223 -3.95 -0.59 -11.33
C VAL A 223 -5.43 -0.43 -11.03
N VAL A 224 -6.24 -0.51 -12.05
CA VAL A 224 -7.71 -0.54 -11.96
C VAL A 224 -8.22 -1.82 -12.61
N ARG A 225 -9.24 -2.42 -12.02
CA ARG A 225 -9.91 -3.57 -12.61
C ARG A 225 -10.52 -3.17 -13.96
N GLY A 226 -10.40 -4.01 -14.98
CA GLY A 226 -11.03 -3.80 -16.27
C GLY A 226 -12.53 -4.04 -16.22
N LYS A 227 -12.92 -5.23 -15.77
CA LYS A 227 -14.34 -5.62 -15.71
C LYS A 227 -15.10 -4.84 -14.64
N GLY A 228 -16.27 -4.29 -14.98
CA GLY A 228 -17.14 -3.57 -14.08
C GLY A 228 -16.74 -2.11 -13.81
N MET A 229 -15.84 -1.56 -14.65
CA MET A 229 -15.43 -0.16 -14.57
C MET A 229 -15.90 0.68 -15.75
N ASP A 230 -16.73 0.10 -16.65
CA ASP A 230 -17.13 0.76 -17.90
C ASP A 230 -18.46 1.55 -17.78
N ASP A 231 -19.20 1.39 -16.65
CA ASP A 231 -20.39 2.19 -16.41
C ASP A 231 -20.06 3.67 -16.10
N LYS A 232 -21.02 4.56 -16.42
CA LYS A 232 -20.84 6.01 -16.30
C LYS A 232 -20.48 6.47 -14.88
N ASN A 233 -21.01 5.80 -13.84
CA ASN A 233 -20.73 6.16 -12.46
C ASN A 233 -19.30 5.80 -12.08
N ARG A 234 -18.84 4.59 -12.44
CA ARG A 234 -17.46 4.16 -12.23
C ARG A 234 -16.45 5.03 -12.97
N GLN A 235 -16.76 5.42 -14.22
CA GLN A 235 -15.92 6.33 -14.99
C GLN A 235 -15.83 7.71 -14.31
N ARG A 236 -16.95 8.24 -13.80
CA ARG A 236 -16.96 9.50 -13.03
C ARG A 236 -16.12 9.39 -11.76
N GLN A 237 -16.26 8.30 -10.99
CA GLN A 237 -15.48 8.05 -9.78
C GLN A 237 -13.99 7.97 -10.09
N LEU A 238 -13.62 7.25 -11.16
CA LEU A 238 -12.22 7.10 -11.56
C LEU A 238 -11.63 8.45 -12.02
N LYS A 239 -12.38 9.25 -12.75
CA LYS A 239 -11.99 10.61 -13.14
C LYS A 239 -11.72 11.47 -11.91
N ALA A 240 -12.65 11.49 -10.95
CA ALA A 240 -12.51 12.24 -9.70
C ALA A 240 -11.28 11.77 -8.87
N PHE A 241 -11.03 10.45 -8.86
CA PHE A 241 -9.82 9.90 -8.24
C PHE A 241 -8.55 10.46 -8.92
N CYS A 242 -8.47 10.40 -10.25
CA CYS A 242 -7.32 10.89 -11.00
C CYS A 242 -7.07 12.40 -10.80
N GLU A 243 -8.12 13.19 -10.80
CA GLU A 243 -8.04 14.65 -10.59
C GLU A 243 -7.56 14.98 -9.17
N GLY A 244 -8.10 14.31 -8.15
CA GLY A 244 -7.67 14.46 -6.75
C GLY A 244 -6.22 14.01 -6.53
N TYR A 245 -5.84 12.88 -7.14
CA TYR A 245 -4.47 12.38 -7.12
C TYR A 245 -3.50 13.39 -7.73
N ASN A 246 -3.82 13.98 -8.90
CA ASN A 246 -2.99 14.98 -9.56
C ASN A 246 -2.83 16.23 -8.70
N ARG A 247 -3.90 16.74 -8.09
CA ARG A 247 -3.84 17.89 -7.16
C ARG A 247 -2.94 17.60 -5.96
N ALA A 248 -3.02 16.38 -5.44
CA ALA A 248 -2.16 15.96 -4.32
C ALA A 248 -0.68 15.87 -4.75
N CYS A 249 -0.39 15.35 -5.94
CA CYS A 249 0.98 15.34 -6.49
C CYS A 249 1.55 16.74 -6.62
N ASP A 250 0.75 17.69 -7.15
CA ASP A 250 1.17 19.10 -7.28
C ASP A 250 1.49 19.69 -5.90
N SER A 251 0.64 19.46 -4.91
CA SER A 251 0.86 19.96 -3.54
C SER A 251 2.12 19.33 -2.91
N LEU A 252 2.33 18.02 -3.07
CA LEU A 252 3.53 17.34 -2.58
C LEU A 252 4.80 17.82 -3.25
N ASN A 253 4.75 18.12 -4.55
CA ASN A 253 5.90 18.66 -5.29
C ASN A 253 6.20 20.11 -4.95
N HIS A 254 5.18 20.90 -4.58
CA HIS A 254 5.33 22.29 -4.20
C HIS A 254 5.84 22.47 -2.77
N TYR A 255 5.21 21.78 -1.80
CA TYR A 255 5.49 21.95 -0.37
C TYR A 255 6.49 20.93 0.18
N GLY A 256 6.70 19.82 -0.52
CA GLY A 256 7.55 18.70 -0.11
C GLY A 256 6.88 17.76 0.93
N VAL A 257 7.39 16.53 1.01
CA VAL A 257 6.85 15.48 1.90
C VAL A 257 6.85 15.88 3.37
N ARG A 258 7.85 16.67 3.81
CA ARG A 258 8.01 17.07 5.22
C ARG A 258 6.89 17.97 5.72
N GLN A 259 6.26 18.74 4.84
CA GLN A 259 5.07 19.52 5.18
C GLN A 259 3.89 18.62 5.59
N TYR A 260 3.83 17.43 5.04
CA TYR A 260 2.78 16.43 5.30
C TYR A 260 3.22 15.35 6.30
N ARG A 261 4.15 15.68 7.19
CA ARG A 261 4.73 14.81 8.22
C ARG A 261 3.66 14.03 9.00
N ASN A 262 2.58 14.68 9.41
CA ASN A 262 1.50 14.05 10.16
C ASN A 262 0.78 12.97 9.35
N LEU A 263 0.62 13.15 8.03
CA LEU A 263 0.06 12.12 7.16
C LEU A 263 0.98 10.91 7.04
N VAL A 264 2.28 11.15 6.86
CA VAL A 264 3.28 10.07 6.79
C VAL A 264 3.27 9.26 8.10
N LYS A 265 3.26 9.93 9.25
CA LYS A 265 3.16 9.25 10.57
C LYS A 265 1.86 8.46 10.70
N LYS A 266 0.73 9.08 10.36
CA LYS A 266 -0.61 8.49 10.47
C LYS A 266 -0.72 7.19 9.65
N TYR A 267 -0.30 7.23 8.40
CA TYR A 267 -0.53 6.15 7.44
C TYR A 267 0.63 5.17 7.31
N CYS A 268 1.87 5.66 7.39
CA CYS A 268 3.05 4.81 7.18
C CYS A 268 3.67 4.29 8.49
N LYS A 269 3.24 4.81 9.65
CA LYS A 269 3.65 4.35 11.00
C LYS A 269 5.18 4.29 11.19
N VAL A 270 5.91 5.25 10.65
CA VAL A 270 7.34 5.41 10.86
C VAL A 270 7.64 6.45 11.94
N LYS A 271 8.84 6.41 12.50
CA LYS A 271 9.30 7.38 13.49
C LYS A 271 9.41 8.78 12.86
N ASP A 272 9.07 9.80 13.63
CA ASP A 272 9.07 11.17 13.16
C ASP A 272 10.42 11.61 12.56
N ALA A 273 11.52 11.31 13.23
CA ALA A 273 12.87 11.60 12.77
C ALA A 273 13.26 10.88 11.46
N ALA A 274 12.61 9.76 11.12
CA ALA A 274 12.84 9.09 9.84
C ALA A 274 12.39 9.95 8.65
N ILE A 275 11.36 10.77 8.83
CA ILE A 275 10.82 11.64 7.78
C ILE A 275 11.85 12.68 7.34
N ASP A 276 12.73 13.10 8.25
CA ASP A 276 13.80 14.06 7.93
C ASP A 276 14.89 13.46 7.03
N THR A 277 14.99 12.12 6.98
CA THR A 277 15.92 11.40 6.10
C THR A 277 15.35 11.04 4.73
N ILE A 278 14.06 11.33 4.47
CA ILE A 278 13.47 11.18 3.15
C ILE A 278 14.16 12.16 2.17
N PRO A 279 14.53 11.70 0.96
CA PRO A 279 15.16 12.58 -0.04
C PRO A 279 14.30 13.82 -0.34
N LYS A 280 14.94 15.00 -0.35
CA LYS A 280 14.24 16.27 -0.63
C LYS A 280 13.81 16.41 -2.09
N ASP A 281 14.50 15.72 -2.97
CA ASP A 281 14.29 15.70 -4.42
C ASP A 281 13.23 14.69 -4.87
N LEU A 282 12.58 14.01 -3.92
CA LEU A 282 11.52 13.05 -4.24
C LEU A 282 10.34 13.77 -4.91
N LYS A 283 10.02 13.35 -6.15
CA LYS A 283 8.93 13.92 -6.95
C LYS A 283 7.79 12.90 -7.11
N PHE A 284 6.58 13.43 -7.22
CA PHE A 284 5.36 12.67 -7.46
C PHE A 284 4.83 13.00 -8.84
N SER A 285 4.74 12.01 -9.70
CA SER A 285 4.19 12.20 -11.05
C SER A 285 2.67 12.25 -11.01
N ARG A 286 2.09 13.18 -11.75
CA ARG A 286 0.67 13.13 -12.09
C ARG A 286 0.36 11.81 -12.80
N ILE A 287 -0.91 11.52 -13.03
CA ILE A 287 -1.32 10.32 -13.77
C ILE A 287 -0.53 10.21 -15.07
N VAL A 288 0.28 9.15 -15.15
CA VAL A 288 1.14 8.81 -16.30
C VAL A 288 1.27 7.30 -16.40
N PRO A 289 1.18 6.71 -17.60
CA PRO A 289 1.33 5.27 -17.74
C PRO A 289 2.75 4.82 -17.34
N PRO A 290 2.91 3.58 -16.81
CA PRO A 290 4.23 2.99 -16.62
C PRO A 290 5.01 2.89 -17.92
N ARG A 291 6.34 3.01 -17.83
CA ARG A 291 7.21 2.94 -18.99
C ARG A 291 7.20 1.52 -19.57
N LYS A 292 7.17 1.44 -20.90
CA LYS A 292 7.18 0.16 -21.62
C LYS A 292 8.38 -0.71 -21.23
N GLN A 293 9.56 -0.12 -21.11
CA GLN A 293 10.78 -0.85 -20.75
C GLN A 293 10.66 -1.57 -19.39
N ASP A 294 10.00 -0.97 -18.40
CA ASP A 294 9.82 -1.57 -17.07
C ASP A 294 8.76 -2.68 -17.10
N ILE A 295 7.69 -2.49 -17.88
CA ILE A 295 6.68 -3.55 -18.11
C ILE A 295 7.32 -4.74 -18.81
N ASP A 296 8.13 -4.50 -19.85
CA ASP A 296 8.81 -5.56 -20.61
C ASP A 296 9.84 -6.29 -19.72
N MET A 297 10.53 -5.58 -18.83
CA MET A 297 11.42 -6.17 -17.82
C MET A 297 10.66 -7.13 -16.91
N ALA A 298 9.50 -6.71 -16.38
CA ALA A 298 8.67 -7.53 -15.53
C ALA A 298 8.18 -8.79 -16.24
N LYS A 299 7.67 -8.65 -17.49
CA LYS A 299 7.22 -9.77 -18.32
C LYS A 299 8.36 -10.76 -18.63
N LYS A 300 9.51 -10.26 -19.05
CA LYS A 300 10.69 -11.08 -19.37
C LYS A 300 11.17 -11.87 -18.15
N TRP A 301 11.13 -11.27 -16.98
CA TRP A 301 11.51 -11.95 -15.75
C TRP A 301 10.48 -13.02 -15.35
N LEU A 302 9.18 -12.74 -15.41
CA LEU A 302 8.13 -13.71 -15.15
C LEU A 302 8.16 -14.92 -16.08
N GLY A 303 8.50 -14.72 -17.36
CA GLY A 303 8.62 -15.80 -18.34
C GLY A 303 9.80 -16.76 -18.08
N LYS A 304 10.68 -16.45 -17.14
CA LYS A 304 11.80 -17.30 -16.70
C LYS A 304 11.51 -18.05 -15.40
N LYS A 305 10.39 -17.75 -14.72
CA LYS A 305 9.98 -18.35 -13.43
C LYS A 305 8.87 -19.38 -13.60
#